data_916d22aabe8e95a699c9710956a79dd3
#
_entry.id   916d22aabe8e95a699c9710956a79dd3
#
_cell.length_a   1.000
_cell.length_b   1.000
_cell.length_c   1.000
_cell.angle_alpha   90.00
_cell.angle_beta   90.00
_cell.angle_gamma   90.00
#
_symmetry.space_group_name_H-M   'P 1'
#
loop_
_entity.id
_entity.type
_entity.pdbx_description
1 polymer ?
#
loop_
_entity_poly.entity_id
_entity_poly.type
_entity_poly.pdbx_seq_one_letter_code
_entity_poly.pdbx_strand_id
1 'polypeptide(L)'
;GDMVTHESGAPWHLSRELVWYTQQSIFDSLARWLGPGPVYNAIGNHDSVPSDFASPNDLPDGRGKQFSWDWDNVARLFKKEGWITNPADLDEVRTHYAGYSVSHGKGLRIITLNTDMWYRGNHFMFINSSNPDASGMLRFLTDELVKAEKKNEKVWIVGHVLTGWSGTNPLDNPSNLFYQIVSRFAPYTIRAVFFGHT
;
A
#
# COMPACT_ATOMS: atom_id res chain seq x y z
N GLY A 1 -0.74 7.45 -3.55
CA GLY A 1 0.22 7.27 -4.62
C GLY A 1 1.51 8.00 -4.34
N ASP A 2 2.35 8.12 -5.33
CA ASP A 2 3.69 8.71 -5.20
C ASP A 2 3.68 10.08 -4.53
N MET A 3 4.30 10.15 -3.38
CA MET A 3 4.54 11.41 -2.65
C MET A 3 5.89 12.01 -3.00
N VAL A 4 6.80 11.17 -3.49
CA VAL A 4 8.15 11.57 -3.89
C VAL A 4 8.22 11.75 -5.40
N THR A 5 9.12 12.63 -5.85
CA THR A 5 9.27 13.01 -7.27
C THR A 5 9.59 11.80 -8.16
N HIS A 6 9.12 11.85 -9.40
CA HIS A 6 9.49 10.92 -10.47
C HIS A 6 10.89 11.17 -11.07
N GLU A 7 11.61 12.17 -10.61
CA GLU A 7 12.98 12.45 -11.05
C GLU A 7 13.96 11.43 -10.44
N SER A 8 13.93 10.21 -10.96
CA SER A 8 14.84 9.13 -10.57
C SER A 8 16.25 9.25 -11.17
N GLY A 9 16.49 10.28 -12.00
CA GLY A 9 17.68 10.37 -12.85
C GLY A 9 18.99 10.67 -12.14
N ALA A 10 18.98 10.91 -10.84
CA ALA A 10 20.21 11.20 -10.10
C ALA A 10 20.17 10.44 -8.77
N PRO A 11 20.78 9.25 -8.68
CA PRO A 11 20.78 8.44 -7.45
C PRO A 11 21.36 9.14 -6.22
N TRP A 12 22.14 10.20 -6.41
CA TRP A 12 22.67 11.05 -5.34
C TRP A 12 21.69 12.10 -4.80
N HIS A 13 20.52 12.25 -5.40
CA HIS A 13 19.51 13.21 -4.94
C HIS A 13 18.42 12.59 -4.09
N LEU A 14 18.21 11.29 -4.17
CA LEU A 14 17.22 10.60 -3.37
C LEU A 14 17.88 9.89 -2.19
N SER A 15 17.49 10.27 -0.97
CA SER A 15 17.92 9.62 0.26
C SER A 15 16.69 9.27 1.12
N ARG A 16 16.88 8.41 2.11
CA ARG A 16 15.82 8.09 3.09
C ARG A 16 15.32 9.35 3.80
N GLU A 17 16.24 10.24 4.14
CA GLU A 17 15.93 11.51 4.81
C GLU A 17 15.07 12.39 3.92
N LEU A 18 15.34 12.44 2.62
CA LEU A 18 14.55 13.20 1.67
C LEU A 18 13.14 12.60 1.51
N VAL A 19 13.02 11.27 1.40
CA VAL A 19 11.71 10.59 1.37
C VAL A 19 10.92 10.90 2.64
N TRP A 20 11.55 10.76 3.81
CA TRP A 20 10.90 11.10 5.08
C TRP A 20 10.44 12.55 5.15
N TYR A 21 11.29 13.48 4.76
CA TYR A 21 10.94 14.90 4.74
C TYR A 21 9.76 15.18 3.81
N THR A 22 9.78 14.59 2.62
CA THR A 22 8.71 14.78 1.62
C THR A 22 7.39 14.19 2.10
N GLN A 23 7.40 12.96 2.57
CA GLN A 23 6.20 12.31 3.15
C GLN A 23 5.64 13.15 4.30
N GLN A 24 6.50 13.59 5.24
CA GLN A 24 6.06 14.42 6.35
C GLN A 24 5.46 15.74 5.87
N SER A 25 6.10 16.41 4.92
CA SER A 25 5.62 17.69 4.39
C SER A 25 4.24 17.56 3.72
N ILE A 26 4.01 16.44 3.03
CA ILE A 26 2.72 16.16 2.40
C ILE A 26 1.65 15.86 3.47
N PHE A 27 1.95 15.01 4.47
CA PHE A 27 1.02 14.72 5.56
C PHE A 27 0.64 16.01 6.32
N ASP A 28 1.63 16.82 6.70
CA ASP A 28 1.41 18.11 7.38
C ASP A 28 0.55 19.06 6.52
N SER A 29 0.80 19.09 5.22
CA SER A 29 0.02 19.90 4.28
C SER A 29 -1.42 19.42 4.17
N LEU A 30 -1.64 18.11 4.03
CA LEU A 30 -2.98 17.53 3.96
C LEU A 30 -3.75 17.78 5.27
N ALA A 31 -3.13 17.56 6.43
CA ALA A 31 -3.74 17.85 7.72
C ALA A 31 -4.14 19.33 7.87
N ARG A 32 -3.26 20.22 7.42
CA ARG A 32 -3.49 21.66 7.47
C ARG A 32 -4.63 22.13 6.57
N TRP A 33 -4.72 21.60 5.35
CA TRP A 33 -5.61 22.13 4.33
C TRP A 33 -6.92 21.38 4.19
N LEU A 34 -6.97 20.08 4.50
CA LEU A 34 -8.19 19.28 4.43
C LEU A 34 -8.99 19.29 5.75
N GLY A 35 -8.41 19.80 6.82
CA GLY A 35 -9.06 19.86 8.13
C GLY A 35 -8.95 18.54 8.92
N PRO A 36 -9.77 18.36 9.97
CA PRO A 36 -9.57 17.31 10.97
C PRO A 36 -10.00 15.90 10.54
N GLY A 37 -10.46 15.72 9.32
CA GLY A 37 -10.86 14.39 8.82
C GLY A 37 -9.65 13.49 8.55
N PRO A 38 -9.79 12.16 8.69
CA PRO A 38 -8.71 11.26 8.36
C PRO A 38 -8.43 11.25 6.86
N VAL A 39 -7.16 11.16 6.50
CA VAL A 39 -6.69 10.89 5.14
C VAL A 39 -6.13 9.47 5.09
N TYR A 40 -6.66 8.65 4.21
CA TYR A 40 -6.23 7.27 4.00
C TYR A 40 -5.48 7.18 2.67
N ASN A 41 -4.15 7.26 2.73
CA ASN A 41 -3.33 7.20 1.53
C ASN A 41 -2.71 5.81 1.33
N ALA A 42 -2.53 5.42 0.06
CA ALA A 42 -1.63 4.36 -0.33
C ALA A 42 -0.28 4.97 -0.71
N ILE A 43 0.81 4.28 -0.41
CA ILE A 43 2.12 4.65 -0.95
C ILE A 43 2.24 4.21 -2.40
N GLY A 44 3.13 4.85 -3.14
CA GLY A 44 3.47 4.51 -4.51
C GLY A 44 4.88 3.93 -4.65
N ASN A 45 5.24 3.58 -5.87
CA ASN A 45 6.53 2.97 -6.18
C ASN A 45 7.70 3.95 -6.03
N HIS A 46 7.46 5.26 -6.12
CA HIS A 46 8.49 6.28 -5.89
C HIS A 46 8.73 6.61 -4.40
N ASP A 47 7.91 6.10 -3.49
CA ASP A 47 8.07 6.36 -2.06
C ASP A 47 9.18 5.50 -1.41
N SER A 48 9.86 4.66 -2.15
CA SER A 48 11.01 3.84 -1.70
C SER A 48 12.36 4.43 -2.13
N VAL A 49 13.44 3.96 -1.54
CA VAL A 49 14.82 4.29 -1.94
C VAL A 49 15.64 2.99 -2.09
N PRO A 50 16.10 2.68 -3.30
CA PRO A 50 15.77 3.32 -4.59
C PRO A 50 14.28 3.25 -4.92
N SER A 51 13.81 4.13 -5.82
CA SER A 51 12.44 4.03 -6.36
C SER A 51 12.20 2.65 -6.98
N ASP A 52 10.97 2.18 -6.95
CA ASP A 52 10.55 0.87 -7.47
C ASP A 52 11.07 -0.34 -6.67
N PHE A 53 11.69 -0.14 -5.51
CA PHE A 53 12.30 -1.20 -4.75
C PHE A 53 11.67 -1.35 -3.37
N ALA A 54 10.66 -2.19 -3.26
CA ALA A 54 10.07 -2.60 -1.99
C ALA A 54 10.17 -4.13 -1.87
N SER A 55 10.88 -4.63 -0.84
CA SER A 55 11.10 -6.07 -0.71
C SER A 55 10.05 -6.74 0.18
N PRO A 56 9.54 -7.91 -0.22
CA PRO A 56 8.72 -8.72 0.66
C PRO A 56 9.54 -9.27 1.85
N ASN A 57 8.86 -9.48 2.99
CA ASN A 57 9.52 -9.91 4.23
C ASN A 57 10.05 -11.36 4.20
N ASP A 58 9.53 -12.18 3.31
CA ASP A 58 9.90 -13.58 3.16
C ASP A 58 11.18 -13.83 2.34
N LEU A 59 11.84 -12.75 1.91
CA LEU A 59 13.12 -12.88 1.24
C LEU A 59 14.20 -13.44 2.18
N PRO A 60 15.07 -14.34 1.67
CA PRO A 60 16.15 -14.94 2.45
C PRO A 60 17.08 -13.89 3.09
N ASP A 61 17.74 -14.28 4.17
CA ASP A 61 18.79 -13.51 4.85
C ASP A 61 18.34 -12.16 5.45
N GLY A 62 17.07 -12.03 5.77
CA GLY A 62 16.51 -10.82 6.39
C GLY A 62 16.45 -9.60 5.48
N ARG A 63 16.72 -9.77 4.18
CA ARG A 63 16.65 -8.66 3.20
C ARG A 63 15.27 -8.02 3.11
N GLY A 64 14.22 -8.76 3.45
CA GLY A 64 12.86 -8.23 3.50
C GLY A 64 12.66 -7.07 4.47
N LYS A 65 13.51 -6.96 5.50
CA LYS A 65 13.40 -5.89 6.52
C LYS A 65 14.10 -4.59 6.15
N GLN A 66 14.84 -4.54 5.04
CA GLN A 66 15.62 -3.34 4.68
C GLN A 66 14.78 -2.09 4.39
N PHE A 67 13.49 -2.27 4.12
CA PHE A 67 12.54 -1.18 3.86
C PHE A 67 11.59 -0.89 5.04
N SER A 68 11.75 -1.56 6.17
CA SER A 68 10.89 -1.34 7.36
C SER A 68 10.89 0.13 7.82
N TRP A 69 11.97 0.86 7.58
CA TRP A 69 12.08 2.29 7.89
C TRP A 69 10.98 3.13 7.24
N ASP A 70 10.51 2.74 6.05
CA ASP A 70 9.46 3.45 5.34
C ASP A 70 8.09 3.15 5.96
N TRP A 71 7.79 1.89 6.18
CA TRP A 71 6.54 1.49 6.85
C TRP A 71 6.40 2.07 8.26
N ASP A 72 7.50 2.09 9.00
CA ASP A 72 7.57 2.71 10.33
C ASP A 72 7.33 4.22 10.25
N ASN A 73 7.89 4.90 9.26
CA ASN A 73 7.67 6.32 9.04
C ASN A 73 6.20 6.63 8.72
N VAL A 74 5.61 5.90 7.80
CA VAL A 74 4.19 6.07 7.43
C VAL A 74 3.29 5.85 8.65
N ALA A 75 3.51 4.80 9.44
CA ALA A 75 2.77 4.56 10.67
C ALA A 75 2.93 5.70 11.69
N ARG A 76 4.15 6.23 11.83
CA ARG A 76 4.45 7.39 12.68
C ARG A 76 3.68 8.63 12.23
N LEU A 77 3.61 8.87 10.93
CA LEU A 77 2.88 10.01 10.35
C LEU A 77 1.38 9.87 10.57
N PHE A 78 0.78 8.72 10.31
CA PHE A 78 -0.63 8.48 10.62
C PHE A 78 -0.97 8.75 12.08
N LYS A 79 -0.10 8.29 13.01
CA LYS A 79 -0.27 8.55 14.44
C LYS A 79 -0.12 10.04 14.77
N LYS A 80 0.87 10.71 14.18
CA LYS A 80 1.14 12.16 14.39
C LYS A 80 -0.07 13.00 14.01
N GLU A 81 -0.66 12.73 12.84
CA GLU A 81 -1.81 13.48 12.34
C GLU A 81 -3.15 13.02 12.95
N GLY A 82 -3.14 11.97 13.77
CA GLY A 82 -4.35 11.44 14.39
C GLY A 82 -5.30 10.73 13.43
N TRP A 83 -4.84 10.37 12.23
CA TRP A 83 -5.67 9.71 11.21
C TRP A 83 -5.87 8.22 11.47
N ILE A 84 -4.83 7.55 11.98
CA ILE A 84 -4.90 6.19 12.51
C ILE A 84 -4.29 6.24 13.91
N THR A 85 -5.08 5.93 14.93
CA THR A 85 -4.66 6.03 16.34
C THR A 85 -4.71 4.69 17.07
N ASN A 86 -5.47 3.72 16.55
CA ASN A 86 -5.54 2.39 17.12
C ASN A 86 -4.18 1.69 16.95
N PRO A 87 -3.56 1.18 18.02
CA PRO A 87 -2.27 0.50 17.95
C PRO A 87 -2.27 -0.72 17.01
N ALA A 88 -3.36 -1.48 16.96
CA ALA A 88 -3.45 -2.66 16.08
C ALA A 88 -3.45 -2.26 14.60
N ASP A 89 -4.17 -1.20 14.23
CA ASP A 89 -4.21 -0.71 12.85
C ASP A 89 -2.85 -0.10 12.45
N LEU A 90 -2.15 0.57 13.38
CA LEU A 90 -0.78 1.06 13.16
C LEU A 90 0.23 -0.09 13.00
N ASP A 91 -0.01 -1.20 13.66
CA ASP A 91 0.82 -2.39 13.52
C ASP A 91 0.59 -3.08 12.17
N GLU A 92 -0.64 -3.06 11.66
CA GLU A 92 -0.93 -3.48 10.27
C GLU A 92 -0.12 -2.65 9.26
N VAL A 93 -0.08 -1.32 9.41
CA VAL A 93 0.74 -0.44 8.53
C VAL A 93 2.20 -0.90 8.49
N ARG A 94 2.77 -1.30 9.62
CA ARG A 94 4.18 -1.75 9.71
C ARG A 94 4.38 -3.14 9.12
N THR A 95 3.45 -4.04 9.35
CA THR A 95 3.59 -5.46 8.99
C THR A 95 3.15 -5.77 7.57
N HIS A 96 2.31 -4.92 6.97
CA HIS A 96 1.80 -5.06 5.61
C HIS A 96 2.32 -3.98 4.66
N TYR A 97 3.59 -3.56 4.80
CA TYR A 97 4.27 -2.68 3.85
C TYR A 97 3.54 -1.34 3.62
N ALA A 98 3.05 -0.70 4.68
CA ALA A 98 2.15 0.44 4.67
C ALA A 98 0.74 0.14 4.10
N GLY A 99 0.38 -1.13 3.90
CA GLY A 99 -1.01 -1.56 3.74
C GLY A 99 -1.72 -1.64 5.09
N TYR A 100 -3.01 -1.40 5.12
CA TYR A 100 -3.81 -1.43 6.35
C TYR A 100 -5.30 -1.53 6.07
N SER A 101 -6.07 -1.85 7.11
CA SER A 101 -7.53 -1.91 7.04
C SER A 101 -8.15 -1.18 8.21
N VAL A 102 -8.97 -0.18 7.93
CA VAL A 102 -9.63 0.63 8.97
C VAL A 102 -11.13 0.69 8.76
N SER A 103 -11.90 0.58 9.84
CA SER A 103 -13.33 0.86 9.80
C SER A 103 -13.53 2.36 9.92
N HIS A 104 -14.07 2.98 8.85
CA HIS A 104 -14.38 4.42 8.82
C HIS A 104 -15.70 4.75 9.55
N GLY A 105 -16.41 3.74 10.04
CA GLY A 105 -17.74 3.90 10.61
C GLY A 105 -18.86 3.81 9.56
N LYS A 106 -20.12 3.81 10.02
CA LYS A 106 -21.31 3.72 9.15
C LYS A 106 -21.31 2.52 8.20
N GLY A 107 -20.62 1.43 8.57
CA GLY A 107 -20.54 0.22 7.74
C GLY A 107 -19.59 0.34 6.55
N LEU A 108 -18.66 1.31 6.54
CA LEU A 108 -17.62 1.45 5.54
C LEU A 108 -16.25 1.07 6.11
N ARG A 109 -15.53 0.23 5.40
CA ARG A 109 -14.14 -0.15 5.65
C ARG A 109 -13.26 0.32 4.48
N ILE A 110 -12.11 0.88 4.80
CA ILE A 110 -11.08 1.22 3.83
C ILE A 110 -9.96 0.18 3.96
N ILE A 111 -9.62 -0.47 2.85
CA ILE A 111 -8.46 -1.37 2.77
C ILE A 111 -7.45 -0.74 1.81
N THR A 112 -6.30 -0.41 2.33
CA THR A 112 -5.20 0.18 1.54
C THR A 112 -4.15 -0.89 1.29
N LEU A 113 -3.64 -0.96 0.07
CA LEU A 113 -2.67 -1.96 -0.37
C LEU A 113 -1.39 -1.28 -0.84
N ASN A 114 -0.25 -1.86 -0.48
CA ASN A 114 0.99 -1.56 -1.18
C ASN A 114 1.06 -2.37 -2.48
N THR A 115 0.74 -1.72 -3.57
CA THR A 115 0.66 -2.36 -4.88
C THR A 115 1.98 -2.39 -5.64
N ASP A 116 3.06 -1.86 -5.06
CA ASP A 116 4.42 -2.08 -5.53
C ASP A 116 4.82 -3.57 -5.45
N MET A 117 4.11 -4.33 -4.61
CA MET A 117 4.26 -5.79 -4.47
C MET A 117 3.75 -6.60 -5.67
N TRP A 118 3.19 -5.98 -6.70
CA TRP A 118 2.90 -6.60 -8.00
C TRP A 118 3.38 -5.76 -9.19
N TYR A 119 4.18 -4.73 -8.91
CA TYR A 119 4.71 -3.86 -9.94
C TYR A 119 5.90 -4.50 -10.68
N ARG A 120 5.91 -4.45 -12.01
CA ARG A 120 7.00 -4.99 -12.83
C ARG A 120 8.33 -4.31 -12.63
N GLY A 121 8.33 -3.03 -12.27
CA GLY A 121 9.54 -2.29 -11.93
C GLY A 121 10.18 -2.74 -10.62
N ASN A 122 9.41 -3.38 -9.74
CA ASN A 122 9.92 -3.89 -8.49
C ASN A 122 10.68 -5.20 -8.68
N HIS A 123 12.01 -5.11 -8.79
CA HIS A 123 12.85 -6.27 -9.08
C HIS A 123 12.84 -7.34 -7.99
N PHE A 124 12.50 -7.01 -6.76
CA PHE A 124 12.38 -8.03 -5.70
C PHE A 124 11.28 -9.05 -5.99
N MET A 125 10.27 -8.68 -6.76
CA MET A 125 9.17 -9.59 -7.11
C MET A 125 9.59 -10.72 -8.04
N PHE A 126 10.76 -10.62 -8.68
CA PHE A 126 11.30 -11.67 -9.55
C PHE A 126 12.16 -12.71 -8.81
N ILE A 127 12.53 -12.47 -7.55
CA ILE A 127 13.37 -13.39 -6.77
C ILE A 127 12.63 -14.69 -6.47
N ASN A 128 11.31 -14.61 -6.23
CA ASN A 128 10.45 -15.78 -6.00
C ASN A 128 9.17 -15.67 -6.87
N SER A 129 9.38 -15.62 -8.17
CA SER A 129 8.27 -15.44 -9.14
C SER A 129 7.30 -16.64 -9.22
N SER A 130 7.66 -17.78 -8.63
CA SER A 130 6.74 -18.92 -8.50
C SER A 130 5.65 -18.71 -7.44
N ASN A 131 5.87 -17.80 -6.49
CA ASN A 131 4.87 -17.40 -5.52
C ASN A 131 4.18 -16.10 -5.98
N PRO A 132 2.91 -16.14 -6.43
CA PRO A 132 2.22 -14.96 -6.93
C PRO A 132 1.83 -13.96 -5.84
N ASP A 133 2.01 -14.30 -4.57
CA ASP A 133 1.73 -13.45 -3.40
C ASP A 133 2.88 -13.51 -2.38
N ALA A 134 4.11 -13.32 -2.85
CA ALA A 134 5.32 -13.37 -2.02
C ALA A 134 5.28 -12.38 -0.84
N SER A 135 4.58 -11.26 -1.00
CA SER A 135 4.37 -10.29 0.08
C SER A 135 3.26 -10.69 1.07
N GLY A 136 2.36 -11.60 0.70
CA GLY A 136 1.13 -11.87 1.44
C GLY A 136 0.07 -10.76 1.34
N MET A 137 0.23 -9.79 0.42
CA MET A 137 -0.67 -8.65 0.28
C MET A 137 -2.07 -9.07 -0.18
N LEU A 138 -2.17 -10.04 -1.09
CA LEU A 138 -3.45 -10.57 -1.55
C LEU A 138 -4.12 -11.44 -0.48
N ARG A 139 -3.33 -12.14 0.32
CA ARG A 139 -3.83 -12.86 1.49
C ARG A 139 -4.40 -11.90 2.52
N PHE A 140 -3.67 -10.83 2.85
CA PHE A 140 -4.15 -9.77 3.72
C PHE A 140 -5.48 -9.18 3.22
N LEU A 141 -5.55 -8.81 1.93
CA LEU A 141 -6.79 -8.31 1.32
C LEU A 141 -7.94 -9.31 1.50
N THR A 142 -7.70 -10.59 1.23
CA THR A 142 -8.74 -11.63 1.33
C THR A 142 -9.25 -11.77 2.77
N ASP A 143 -8.35 -11.81 3.74
CA ASP A 143 -8.70 -11.95 5.15
C ASP A 143 -9.52 -10.74 5.64
N GLU A 144 -9.16 -9.52 5.24
CA GLU A 144 -9.91 -8.31 5.56
C GLU A 144 -11.28 -8.25 4.87
N LEU A 145 -11.39 -8.72 3.62
CA LEU A 145 -12.67 -8.80 2.92
C LEU A 145 -13.60 -9.82 3.59
N VAL A 146 -13.09 -10.95 4.04
CA VAL A 146 -13.87 -11.94 4.80
C VAL A 146 -14.36 -11.35 6.13
N LYS A 147 -13.51 -10.58 6.83
CA LYS A 147 -13.91 -9.87 8.06
C LYS A 147 -15.01 -8.86 7.79
N ALA A 148 -14.88 -8.07 6.71
CA ALA A 148 -15.87 -7.08 6.30
C ALA A 148 -17.21 -7.73 5.91
N GLU A 149 -17.17 -8.82 5.15
CA GLU A 149 -18.36 -9.58 4.75
C GLU A 149 -19.13 -10.09 5.98
N LYS A 150 -18.43 -10.68 6.95
CA LYS A 150 -19.03 -11.15 8.21
C LYS A 150 -19.67 -10.03 9.03
N LYS A 151 -19.13 -8.81 8.95
CA LYS A 151 -19.65 -7.61 9.63
C LYS A 151 -20.67 -6.83 8.80
N ASN A 152 -20.96 -7.30 7.58
CA ASN A 152 -21.80 -6.59 6.60
C ASN A 152 -21.29 -5.16 6.30
N GLU A 153 -19.98 -4.95 6.37
CA GLU A 153 -19.33 -3.70 5.97
C GLU A 153 -19.18 -3.64 4.45
N LYS A 154 -19.21 -2.43 3.90
CA LYS A 154 -18.85 -2.14 2.51
C LYS A 154 -17.40 -1.73 2.46
N VAL A 155 -16.70 -2.12 1.40
CA VAL A 155 -15.26 -1.93 1.30
C VAL A 155 -14.92 -1.02 0.12
N TRP A 156 -14.04 -0.07 0.37
CA TRP A 156 -13.25 0.62 -0.64
C TRP A 156 -11.82 0.11 -0.58
N ILE A 157 -11.30 -0.29 -1.73
CA ILE A 157 -9.89 -0.69 -1.87
C ILE A 157 -9.13 0.48 -2.48
N VAL A 158 -7.99 0.82 -1.88
CA VAL A 158 -7.12 1.90 -2.35
C VAL A 158 -5.73 1.32 -2.60
N GLY A 159 -5.18 1.57 -3.77
CA GLY A 159 -3.84 1.18 -4.16
C GLY A 159 -3.20 2.22 -5.07
N HIS A 160 -2.00 1.96 -5.57
CA HIS A 160 -1.29 2.84 -6.48
C HIS A 160 -1.14 2.21 -7.87
N VAL A 161 -0.34 1.17 -8.01
CA VAL A 161 -0.17 0.45 -9.28
C VAL A 161 -1.45 -0.34 -9.57
N LEU A 162 -2.10 -0.02 -10.68
CA LEU A 162 -3.34 -0.69 -11.09
C LEU A 162 -3.07 -2.10 -11.64
N THR A 163 -4.10 -2.93 -11.64
CA THR A 163 -4.09 -4.26 -12.24
C THR A 163 -4.83 -4.27 -13.59
N GLY A 164 -4.57 -5.29 -14.42
CA GLY A 164 -5.35 -5.54 -15.64
C GLY A 164 -5.06 -4.60 -16.80
N TRP A 165 -4.08 -3.73 -16.70
CA TRP A 165 -3.71 -2.84 -17.79
C TRP A 165 -2.66 -3.46 -18.71
N SER A 166 -2.96 -3.54 -19.99
CA SER A 166 -2.08 -4.08 -21.04
C SER A 166 -0.79 -3.26 -21.25
N GLY A 167 -0.71 -2.08 -20.68
CA GLY A 167 0.44 -1.18 -20.74
C GLY A 167 1.64 -1.59 -19.91
N THR A 168 1.66 -2.79 -19.30
CA THR A 168 2.86 -3.45 -18.80
C THR A 168 3.21 -3.30 -17.30
N ASN A 169 2.49 -2.55 -16.51
CA ASN A 169 2.94 -2.24 -15.16
C ASN A 169 2.71 -3.35 -14.12
N PRO A 170 1.57 -4.07 -14.09
CA PRO A 170 1.39 -5.14 -13.12
C PRO A 170 1.97 -6.48 -13.61
N LEU A 171 2.38 -7.31 -12.66
CA LEU A 171 2.67 -8.72 -12.90
C LEU A 171 1.38 -9.49 -13.14
N ASP A 172 1.41 -10.46 -14.09
CA ASP A 172 0.21 -11.18 -14.52
C ASP A 172 -0.42 -12.02 -13.41
N ASN A 173 0.39 -12.79 -12.68
CA ASN A 173 -0.14 -13.72 -11.67
C ASN A 173 -0.81 -13.00 -10.49
N PRO A 174 -0.20 -11.98 -9.83
CA PRO A 174 -0.89 -11.19 -8.83
C PRO A 174 -2.14 -10.49 -9.35
N SER A 175 -2.11 -9.98 -10.59
CA SER A 175 -3.26 -9.34 -11.23
C SER A 175 -4.43 -10.30 -11.41
N ASN A 176 -4.17 -11.52 -11.85
CA ASN A 176 -5.18 -12.55 -12.02
C ASN A 176 -5.80 -12.96 -10.67
N LEU A 177 -4.99 -13.09 -9.62
CA LEU A 177 -5.49 -13.38 -8.27
C LEU A 177 -6.31 -12.23 -7.72
N PHE A 178 -5.87 -10.99 -7.87
CA PHE A 178 -6.65 -9.82 -7.48
C PHE A 178 -8.00 -9.78 -8.20
N TYR A 179 -8.04 -10.06 -9.50
CA TYR A 179 -9.29 -10.15 -10.26
C TYR A 179 -10.24 -11.21 -9.68
N GLN A 180 -9.72 -12.40 -9.32
CA GLN A 180 -10.52 -13.46 -8.71
C GLN A 180 -11.09 -13.03 -7.35
N ILE A 181 -10.28 -12.37 -6.50
CA ILE A 181 -10.71 -11.81 -5.22
C ILE A 181 -11.83 -10.79 -5.44
N VAL A 182 -11.62 -9.82 -6.34
CA VAL A 182 -12.63 -8.81 -6.64
C VAL A 182 -13.92 -9.44 -7.15
N SER A 183 -13.82 -10.41 -8.06
CA SER A 183 -14.99 -11.13 -8.60
C SER A 183 -15.78 -11.88 -7.52
N ARG A 184 -15.10 -12.41 -6.50
CA ARG A 184 -15.75 -13.10 -5.37
C ARG A 184 -16.52 -12.16 -4.45
N PHE A 185 -16.01 -10.96 -4.20
CA PHE A 185 -16.55 -10.07 -3.18
C PHE A 185 -17.37 -8.89 -3.73
N ALA A 186 -17.23 -8.57 -5.02
CA ALA A 186 -18.06 -7.55 -5.68
C ALA A 186 -19.39 -8.15 -6.16
N PRO A 187 -20.47 -7.34 -6.25
CA PRO A 187 -20.56 -5.95 -5.80
C PRO A 187 -21.02 -5.83 -4.34
N TYR A 188 -21.19 -6.93 -3.62
CA TYR A 188 -21.87 -6.93 -2.33
C TYR A 188 -21.00 -6.39 -1.20
N THR A 189 -19.73 -6.76 -1.15
CA THR A 189 -18.77 -6.31 -0.15
C THR A 189 -17.90 -5.18 -0.72
N ILE A 190 -17.21 -5.40 -1.85
CA ILE A 190 -16.41 -4.38 -2.52
C ILE A 190 -17.35 -3.44 -3.29
N ARG A 191 -17.25 -2.14 -3.01
CA ARG A 191 -18.07 -1.08 -3.64
C ARG A 191 -17.26 -0.16 -4.55
N ALA A 192 -15.97 -0.01 -4.30
CA ALA A 192 -15.09 0.78 -5.15
C ALA A 192 -13.64 0.30 -5.02
N VAL A 193 -12.88 0.53 -6.09
CA VAL A 193 -11.44 0.32 -6.15
C VAL A 193 -10.81 1.55 -6.77
N PHE A 194 -9.78 2.10 -6.11
CA PHE A 194 -9.10 3.31 -6.54
C PHE A 194 -7.62 3.03 -6.75
N PHE A 195 -7.13 3.37 -7.93
CA PHE A 195 -5.72 3.29 -8.29
C PHE A 195 -5.22 4.62 -8.87
N GLY A 196 -3.90 4.76 -8.92
CA GLY A 196 -3.20 5.86 -9.57
C GLY A 196 -2.19 5.34 -10.60
N HIS A 197 -0.96 5.83 -10.54
CA HIS A 197 0.16 5.37 -11.37
C HIS A 197 -0.08 5.56 -12.89
N THR A 198 -0.24 6.83 -13.30
CA THR A 198 -0.47 7.21 -14.72
C THR A 198 0.64 8.13 -15.20
#